data_daef4b34ce23aae4844b5011da6961b4
#
_entry.id   daef4b34ce23aae4844b5011da6961b4
#
_cell.length_a   1.000
_cell.length_b   1.000
_cell.length_c   1.000
_cell.angle_alpha   90.00
_cell.angle_beta   90.00
_cell.angle_gamma   90.00
#
_symmetry.space_group_name_H-M   'P 1'
#
loop_
_entity.id
_entity.type
_entity.pdbx_description
1 polymer ?
#
loop_
_entity_poly.entity_id
_entity_poly.type
_entity_poly.pdbx_seq_one_letter_code
_entity_poly.pdbx_strand_id
1 'polypeptide(L)'
;NLMRSVEKHTKLQRELTLERETRQRERYTRVQLYDPYPYQLKFHKSGSEANQRLLMAANRIGKSFCGSMELSYHLTGLYPDWWEGRVFKQPIIAWAGGVSNETTRDIVQFELLGSPDDPEAFGSGTVPKNLIIKTERKPGVPNAKSVALIRHVSGGNSSLFFKAYEMGVEKWQGRSVDCIWLDEEPPRDIYSQAVTRTLDRRGMVYMTF
;
A
#
# COMPACT_ATOMS: atom_id res chain seq x y z
N ASN A 1 -24.32 -11.57 -46.94
CA ASN A 1 -23.12 -12.05 -46.22
C ASN A 1 -22.23 -10.90 -45.67
N LEU A 2 -22.03 -9.82 -46.45
CA LEU A 2 -21.14 -8.72 -46.02
C LEU A 2 -21.65 -7.98 -44.76
N MET A 3 -22.95 -7.61 -44.73
CA MET A 3 -23.56 -6.93 -43.59
C MET A 3 -23.46 -7.73 -42.27
N ARG A 4 -23.73 -9.03 -42.31
CA ARG A 4 -23.58 -9.91 -41.14
C ARG A 4 -22.12 -10.00 -40.65
N SER A 5 -21.18 -9.95 -41.58
CA SER A 5 -19.74 -9.95 -41.24
C SER A 5 -19.33 -8.63 -40.57
N VAL A 6 -19.82 -7.49 -41.04
CA VAL A 6 -19.56 -6.16 -40.45
C VAL A 6 -20.20 -6.06 -39.07
N GLU A 7 -21.45 -6.49 -38.90
CA GLU A 7 -22.12 -6.51 -37.60
C GLU A 7 -21.35 -7.37 -36.55
N LYS A 8 -20.91 -8.56 -36.96
CA LYS A 8 -20.15 -9.44 -36.11
C LYS A 8 -18.79 -8.83 -35.72
N HIS A 9 -18.12 -8.16 -36.64
CA HIS A 9 -16.86 -7.48 -36.38
C HIS A 9 -17.05 -6.31 -35.43
N THR A 10 -18.08 -5.49 -35.63
CA THR A 10 -18.41 -4.35 -34.74
C THR A 10 -18.76 -4.81 -33.33
N LYS A 11 -19.52 -5.93 -33.20
CA LYS A 11 -19.84 -6.51 -31.90
C LYS A 11 -18.59 -6.99 -31.16
N LEU A 12 -17.71 -7.71 -31.85
CA LEU A 12 -16.45 -8.20 -31.28
C LEU A 12 -15.55 -7.03 -30.83
N GLN A 13 -15.45 -5.97 -31.62
CA GLN A 13 -14.68 -4.79 -31.23
C GLN A 13 -15.26 -4.10 -29.97
N ARG A 14 -16.58 -4.01 -29.85
CA ARG A 14 -17.23 -3.47 -28.63
C ARG A 14 -16.94 -4.35 -27.41
N GLU A 15 -17.03 -5.66 -27.54
CA GLU A 15 -16.71 -6.60 -26.45
C GLU A 15 -15.26 -6.46 -26.01
N LEU A 16 -14.30 -6.41 -26.94
CA LEU A 16 -12.88 -6.22 -26.65
C LEU A 16 -12.59 -4.87 -25.98
N THR A 17 -13.29 -3.81 -26.38
CA THR A 17 -13.16 -2.49 -25.78
C THR A 17 -13.66 -2.52 -24.34
N LEU A 18 -14.84 -3.11 -24.11
CA LEU A 18 -15.42 -3.25 -22.78
C LEU A 18 -14.55 -4.09 -21.85
N GLU A 19 -13.99 -5.20 -22.34
CA GLU A 19 -13.03 -6.01 -21.56
C GLU A 19 -11.78 -5.21 -21.18
N ARG A 20 -11.23 -4.41 -22.10
CA ARG A 20 -10.06 -3.56 -21.82
C ARG A 20 -10.36 -2.52 -20.77
N GLU A 21 -11.52 -1.85 -20.87
CA GLU A 21 -11.95 -0.85 -19.88
C GLU A 21 -12.19 -1.49 -18.51
N THR A 22 -12.78 -2.68 -18.45
CA THR A 22 -12.98 -3.42 -17.20
C THR A 22 -11.66 -3.80 -16.57
N ARG A 23 -10.72 -4.42 -17.32
CA ARG A 23 -9.39 -4.77 -16.84
C ARG A 23 -8.60 -3.53 -16.38
N GLN A 24 -8.77 -2.39 -17.07
CA GLN A 24 -8.12 -1.15 -16.70
C GLN A 24 -8.70 -0.60 -15.39
N ARG A 25 -10.02 -0.64 -15.19
CA ARG A 25 -10.64 -0.29 -13.91
C ARG A 25 -10.15 -1.18 -12.78
N GLU A 26 -10.18 -2.49 -12.94
CA GLU A 26 -9.70 -3.46 -11.95
C GLU A 26 -8.24 -3.22 -11.58
N ARG A 27 -7.39 -2.90 -12.57
CA ARG A 27 -5.98 -2.59 -12.36
C ARG A 27 -5.74 -1.40 -11.43
N TYR A 28 -6.61 -0.39 -11.45
CA TYR A 28 -6.44 0.85 -10.69
C TYR A 28 -7.36 0.99 -9.48
N THR A 29 -8.15 -0.04 -9.17
CA THR A 29 -9.11 -0.04 -8.05
C THR A 29 -8.93 -1.25 -7.12
N ARG A 30 -7.74 -1.80 -7.01
CA ARG A 30 -7.45 -3.00 -6.19
C ARG A 30 -7.97 -2.89 -4.76
N VAL A 31 -7.90 -1.71 -4.17
CA VAL A 31 -8.38 -1.45 -2.80
C VAL A 31 -9.89 -1.75 -2.64
N GLN A 32 -10.68 -1.58 -3.70
CA GLN A 32 -12.13 -1.84 -3.69
C GLN A 32 -12.48 -3.31 -3.98
N LEU A 33 -11.56 -4.04 -4.62
CA LEU A 33 -11.75 -5.44 -5.05
C LEU A 33 -11.10 -6.44 -4.09
N TYR A 34 -10.51 -5.96 -3.01
CA TYR A 34 -9.83 -6.83 -2.05
C TYR A 34 -10.82 -7.67 -1.28
N ASP A 35 -10.70 -8.97 -1.45
CA ASP A 35 -11.43 -10.02 -0.71
C ASP A 35 -10.44 -10.76 0.19
N PRO A 36 -10.34 -10.39 1.48
CA PRO A 36 -9.33 -10.94 2.38
C PRO A 36 -9.62 -12.36 2.81
N TYR A 37 -8.60 -13.19 2.86
CA TYR A 37 -8.68 -14.50 3.49
C TYR A 37 -9.00 -14.38 4.99
N PRO A 38 -9.56 -15.43 5.64
CA PRO A 38 -9.94 -15.39 7.06
C PRO A 38 -8.81 -14.95 8.01
N TYR A 39 -7.57 -15.35 7.75
CA TYR A 39 -6.42 -14.96 8.57
C TYR A 39 -6.06 -13.47 8.36
N GLN A 40 -6.27 -12.91 7.16
CA GLN A 40 -6.07 -11.49 6.87
C GLN A 40 -7.16 -10.64 7.54
N LEU A 41 -8.42 -11.08 7.50
CA LEU A 41 -9.52 -10.44 8.25
C LEU A 41 -9.20 -10.38 9.75
N LYS A 42 -8.74 -11.50 10.32
CA LYS A 42 -8.33 -11.55 11.73
C LYS A 42 -7.18 -10.57 12.03
N PHE A 43 -6.21 -10.48 11.13
CA PHE A 43 -5.11 -9.53 11.26
C PHE A 43 -5.62 -8.09 11.22
N HIS A 44 -6.44 -7.71 10.25
CA HIS A 44 -7.00 -6.37 10.15
C HIS A 44 -7.83 -6.00 11.40
N LYS A 45 -8.72 -6.91 11.84
CA LYS A 45 -9.56 -6.72 13.02
C LYS A 45 -8.74 -6.48 14.28
N SER A 46 -7.63 -7.19 14.48
CA SER A 46 -6.77 -7.02 15.65
C SER A 46 -6.16 -5.61 15.79
N GLY A 47 -6.19 -4.80 14.72
CA GLY A 47 -5.77 -3.41 14.74
C GLY A 47 -6.66 -2.49 15.57
N SER A 48 -7.89 -2.90 15.92
CA SER A 48 -8.76 -2.17 16.84
C SER A 48 -8.30 -2.30 18.30
N GLU A 49 -7.57 -3.36 18.64
CA GLU A 49 -7.21 -3.73 20.00
C GLU A 49 -5.70 -3.59 20.27
N ALA A 50 -4.86 -3.85 19.27
CA ALA A 50 -3.41 -3.91 19.40
C ALA A 50 -2.69 -2.86 18.55
N ASN A 51 -1.80 -2.10 19.18
CA ASN A 51 -0.95 -1.13 18.49
C ASN A 51 0.33 -1.74 17.90
N GLN A 52 0.67 -2.98 18.27
CA GLN A 52 1.82 -3.71 17.74
C GLN A 52 1.32 -5.08 17.29
N ARG A 53 1.55 -5.43 16.01
CA ARG A 53 1.00 -6.65 15.42
C ARG A 53 1.98 -7.29 14.46
N LEU A 54 1.88 -8.61 14.34
CA LEU A 54 2.67 -9.41 13.44
C LEU A 54 1.75 -10.32 12.62
N LEU A 55 1.91 -10.29 11.31
CA LEU A 55 1.38 -11.28 10.38
C LEU A 55 2.51 -12.20 9.92
N MET A 56 2.67 -13.31 10.60
CA MET A 56 3.65 -14.34 10.25
C MET A 56 2.94 -15.50 9.55
N ALA A 57 3.43 -15.87 8.37
CA ALA A 57 2.85 -16.96 7.61
C ALA A 57 3.82 -17.43 6.51
N ALA A 58 3.53 -18.57 5.86
CA ALA A 58 4.35 -19.11 4.79
C ALA A 58 4.56 -18.13 3.63
N ASN A 59 5.60 -18.34 2.84
CA ASN A 59 5.86 -17.51 1.66
C ASN A 59 4.74 -17.62 0.61
N ARG A 60 4.53 -16.54 -0.16
CA ARG A 60 3.59 -16.46 -1.29
C ARG A 60 2.11 -16.60 -0.94
N ILE A 61 1.72 -16.39 0.30
CA ILE A 61 0.31 -16.39 0.71
C ILE A 61 -0.30 -14.99 0.84
N GLY A 62 0.38 -13.94 0.36
CA GLY A 62 -0.18 -12.59 0.31
C GLY A 62 0.02 -11.76 1.58
N LYS A 63 1.08 -11.99 2.37
CA LYS A 63 1.39 -11.19 3.57
C LYS A 63 1.66 -9.73 3.25
N SER A 64 2.62 -9.46 2.35
CA SER A 64 2.98 -8.08 1.94
C SER A 64 1.80 -7.38 1.28
N PHE A 65 1.00 -8.10 0.47
CA PHE A 65 -0.24 -7.58 -0.09
C PHE A 65 -1.26 -7.21 1.00
N CYS A 66 -1.46 -8.05 2.01
CA CYS A 66 -2.31 -7.74 3.16
C CYS A 66 -1.82 -6.49 3.92
N GLY A 67 -0.51 -6.39 4.17
CA GLY A 67 0.10 -5.22 4.80
C GLY A 67 -0.09 -3.94 3.98
N SER A 68 0.10 -4.01 2.68
CA SER A 68 -0.10 -2.88 1.77
C SER A 68 -1.57 -2.44 1.70
N MET A 69 -2.52 -3.38 1.72
CA MET A 69 -3.95 -3.08 1.76
C MET A 69 -4.34 -2.33 3.04
N GLU A 70 -3.89 -2.81 4.19
CA GLU A 70 -4.13 -2.11 5.46
C GLU A 70 -3.57 -0.69 5.45
N LEU A 71 -2.32 -0.53 4.99
CA LEU A 71 -1.73 0.81 4.90
C LEU A 71 -2.50 1.72 3.94
N SER A 72 -2.95 1.19 2.81
CA SER A 72 -3.73 1.94 1.83
C SER A 72 -5.06 2.43 2.40
N TYR A 73 -5.76 1.61 3.19
CA TYR A 73 -6.97 2.05 3.90
C TYR A 73 -6.67 3.19 4.87
N HIS A 74 -5.59 3.08 5.64
CA HIS A 74 -5.20 4.13 6.58
C HIS A 74 -4.77 5.43 5.89
N LEU A 75 -4.05 5.35 4.78
CA LEU A 75 -3.59 6.51 4.01
C LEU A 75 -4.73 7.25 3.32
N THR A 76 -5.71 6.51 2.82
CA THR A 76 -6.81 7.05 1.99
C THR A 76 -8.09 7.33 2.77
N GLY A 77 -8.32 6.60 3.87
CA GLY A 77 -9.60 6.60 4.59
C GLY A 77 -10.70 5.80 3.89
N LEU A 78 -10.39 5.03 2.82
CA LEU A 78 -11.34 4.21 2.06
C LEU A 78 -11.55 2.85 2.72
N TYR A 79 -12.04 2.83 3.95
CA TYR A 79 -12.33 1.58 4.65
C TYR A 79 -13.57 0.90 4.05
N PRO A 80 -13.49 -0.41 3.73
CA PRO A 80 -14.65 -1.17 3.25
C PRO A 80 -15.66 -1.46 4.37
N ASP A 81 -16.89 -1.84 4.01
CA ASP A 81 -17.97 -2.08 4.95
C ASP A 81 -17.67 -3.21 5.97
N TRP A 82 -16.83 -4.19 5.56
CA TRP A 82 -16.41 -5.29 6.45
C TRP A 82 -15.27 -4.92 7.41
N TRP A 83 -14.74 -3.68 7.35
CA TRP A 83 -13.59 -3.29 8.17
C TRP A 83 -13.94 -3.16 9.65
N GLU A 84 -13.31 -3.99 10.49
CA GLU A 84 -13.46 -3.96 11.94
C GLU A 84 -12.17 -3.53 12.66
N GLY A 85 -11.12 -3.17 11.92
CA GLY A 85 -9.84 -2.73 12.44
C GLY A 85 -9.82 -1.26 12.87
N ARG A 86 -8.63 -0.76 13.15
CA ARG A 86 -8.44 0.65 13.48
C ARG A 86 -8.82 1.57 12.31
N VAL A 87 -9.43 2.71 12.62
CA VAL A 87 -9.82 3.73 11.64
C VAL A 87 -9.10 5.05 11.95
N PHE A 88 -8.39 5.59 10.97
CA PHE A 88 -7.90 6.96 11.00
C PHE A 88 -8.88 7.87 10.26
N LYS A 89 -9.50 8.80 10.98
CA LYS A 89 -10.52 9.72 10.44
C LYS A 89 -9.91 10.96 9.76
N GLN A 90 -8.61 11.14 9.85
CA GLN A 90 -7.85 12.29 9.34
C GLN A 90 -6.62 11.79 8.59
N PRO A 91 -6.02 12.62 7.71
CA PRO A 91 -4.75 12.29 7.06
C PRO A 91 -3.68 11.92 8.07
N ILE A 92 -2.88 10.91 7.72
CA ILE A 92 -1.84 10.35 8.58
C ILE A 92 -0.43 10.59 8.02
N ILE A 93 0.55 10.48 8.91
CA ILE A 93 1.95 10.32 8.57
C ILE A 93 2.29 8.85 8.76
N ALA A 94 2.71 8.18 7.70
CA ALA A 94 3.04 6.77 7.73
C ALA A 94 4.45 6.49 7.21
N TRP A 95 5.06 5.42 7.72
CA TRP A 95 6.28 4.85 7.20
C TRP A 95 6.01 3.44 6.69
N ALA A 96 6.63 3.08 5.57
CA ALA A 96 6.66 1.72 5.06
C ALA A 96 8.10 1.33 4.78
N GLY A 97 8.54 0.21 5.31
CA GLY A 97 9.94 -0.19 5.26
C GLY A 97 10.17 -1.65 4.94
N GLY A 98 11.32 -1.92 4.33
CA GLY A 98 11.85 -3.25 4.04
C GLY A 98 13.34 -3.33 4.30
N VAL A 99 13.95 -4.46 3.97
CA VAL A 99 15.35 -4.80 4.32
C VAL A 99 16.33 -3.83 3.66
N SER A 100 16.26 -3.66 2.35
CA SER A 100 17.13 -2.75 1.58
C SER A 100 16.31 -1.72 0.80
N ASN A 101 16.98 -0.74 0.21
CA ASN A 101 16.32 0.24 -0.64
C ASN A 101 15.71 -0.42 -1.88
N GLU A 102 16.41 -1.40 -2.47
CA GLU A 102 15.94 -2.18 -3.61
C GLU A 102 14.72 -3.02 -3.24
N THR A 103 14.79 -3.80 -2.14
CA THR A 103 13.65 -4.62 -1.72
C THR A 103 12.46 -3.76 -1.30
N THR A 104 12.70 -2.60 -0.69
CA THR A 104 11.63 -1.63 -0.39
C THR A 104 10.96 -1.12 -1.67
N ARG A 105 11.74 -0.86 -2.74
CA ARG A 105 11.22 -0.48 -4.06
C ARG A 105 10.44 -1.64 -4.71
N ASP A 106 11.03 -2.84 -4.73
CA ASP A 106 10.53 -3.96 -5.53
C ASP A 106 9.37 -4.69 -4.87
N ILE A 107 9.19 -4.54 -3.55
CA ILE A 107 8.10 -5.17 -2.78
C ILE A 107 7.16 -4.09 -2.23
N VAL A 108 7.62 -3.27 -1.30
CA VAL A 108 6.75 -2.33 -0.56
C VAL A 108 6.17 -1.24 -1.46
N GLN A 109 7.03 -0.58 -2.24
CA GLN A 109 6.58 0.43 -3.21
C GLN A 109 5.75 -0.21 -4.33
N PHE A 110 6.17 -1.39 -4.83
CA PHE A 110 5.44 -2.13 -5.86
C PHE A 110 4.00 -2.44 -5.41
N GLU A 111 3.82 -2.99 -4.23
CA GLU A 111 2.48 -3.30 -3.70
C GLU A 111 1.62 -2.05 -3.52
N LEU A 112 2.20 -0.95 -3.06
CA LEU A 112 1.46 0.29 -2.78
C LEU A 112 1.20 1.13 -4.03
N LEU A 113 2.18 1.27 -4.93
CA LEU A 113 2.14 2.22 -6.04
C LEU A 113 2.14 1.59 -7.44
N GLY A 114 2.40 0.29 -7.55
CA GLY A 114 2.58 -0.42 -8.82
C GLY A 114 4.05 -0.57 -9.22
N SER A 115 4.28 -1.21 -10.38
CA SER A 115 5.64 -1.53 -10.84
C SER A 115 6.53 -0.29 -10.95
N PRO A 116 7.72 -0.31 -10.34
CA PRO A 116 8.66 0.81 -10.43
C PRO A 116 9.28 0.95 -11.84
N ASP A 117 9.34 -0.14 -12.61
CA ASP A 117 9.99 -0.19 -13.91
C ASP A 117 9.04 0.09 -15.09
N ASP A 118 7.73 0.10 -14.83
CA ASP A 118 6.69 0.39 -15.82
C ASP A 118 5.95 1.68 -15.46
N PRO A 119 6.20 2.80 -16.15
CA PRO A 119 5.50 4.05 -15.90
C PRO A 119 3.97 3.94 -16.06
N GLU A 120 3.48 3.05 -16.93
CA GLU A 120 2.05 2.82 -17.13
C GLU A 120 1.42 2.01 -15.97
N ALA A 121 2.23 1.25 -15.24
CA ALA A 121 1.78 0.54 -14.06
C ALA A 121 1.72 1.44 -12.80
N PHE A 122 2.19 2.68 -12.86
CA PHE A 122 2.11 3.61 -11.73
C PHE A 122 0.66 3.86 -11.33
N GLY A 123 0.36 3.63 -10.05
CA GLY A 123 -0.99 3.70 -9.49
C GLY A 123 -1.81 2.42 -9.67
N SER A 124 -1.21 1.32 -10.15
CA SER A 124 -1.83 0.00 -10.20
C SER A 124 -1.59 -0.82 -8.92
N GLY A 125 -0.97 -0.23 -7.91
CA GLY A 125 -0.83 -0.83 -6.58
C GLY A 125 -2.12 -0.77 -5.77
N THR A 126 -2.00 -0.92 -4.46
CA THR A 126 -3.14 -0.86 -3.54
C THR A 126 -3.64 0.56 -3.28
N VAL A 127 -2.79 1.58 -3.46
CA VAL A 127 -3.21 2.99 -3.41
C VAL A 127 -3.80 3.39 -4.77
N PRO A 128 -5.07 3.83 -4.82
CA PRO A 128 -5.71 4.25 -6.07
C PRO A 128 -4.97 5.39 -6.77
N LYS A 129 -4.75 5.27 -8.07
CA LYS A 129 -4.00 6.24 -8.89
C LYS A 129 -4.49 7.68 -8.73
N ASN A 130 -5.80 7.88 -8.71
CA ASN A 130 -6.43 9.20 -8.59
C ASN A 130 -6.24 9.86 -7.21
N LEU A 131 -5.78 9.11 -6.21
CA LEU A 131 -5.48 9.62 -4.87
C LEU A 131 -3.98 9.90 -4.68
N ILE A 132 -3.10 9.47 -5.57
CA ILE A 132 -1.68 9.79 -5.54
C ILE A 132 -1.47 11.20 -6.08
N ILE A 133 -1.19 12.17 -5.19
CA ILE A 133 -1.04 13.58 -5.56
C ILE A 133 0.36 13.87 -6.08
N LYS A 134 1.39 13.36 -5.40
CA LYS A 134 2.79 13.61 -5.71
C LYS A 134 3.65 12.48 -5.18
N THR A 135 4.74 12.21 -5.87
CA THR A 135 5.83 11.36 -5.36
C THR A 135 7.17 12.05 -5.53
N GLU A 136 8.11 11.78 -4.62
CA GLU A 136 9.48 12.25 -4.69
C GLU A 136 10.41 11.07 -4.94
N ARG A 137 11.40 11.26 -5.82
CA ARG A 137 12.40 10.23 -6.13
C ARG A 137 13.37 10.07 -4.97
N LYS A 138 13.82 8.85 -4.75
CA LYS A 138 14.90 8.57 -3.81
C LYS A 138 16.25 8.72 -4.51
N PRO A 139 17.14 9.62 -4.04
CA PRO A 139 18.46 9.75 -4.62
C PRO A 139 19.25 8.43 -4.51
N GLY A 140 20.02 8.10 -5.56
CA GLY A 140 20.91 6.95 -5.58
C GLY A 140 20.27 5.60 -5.84
N VAL A 141 18.93 5.51 -5.90
CA VAL A 141 18.23 4.24 -6.18
C VAL A 141 17.28 4.44 -7.36
N PRO A 142 17.55 3.84 -8.53
CA PRO A 142 16.71 3.99 -9.71
C PRO A 142 15.25 3.63 -9.43
N ASN A 143 14.32 4.43 -9.93
CA ASN A 143 12.87 4.24 -9.83
C ASN A 143 12.28 4.16 -8.41
N ALA A 144 13.10 4.24 -7.36
CA ALA A 144 12.63 4.28 -5.98
C ALA A 144 12.03 5.64 -5.61
N LYS A 145 11.00 5.61 -4.77
CA LYS A 145 10.39 6.79 -4.17
C LYS A 145 10.87 6.94 -2.71
N SER A 146 11.06 8.18 -2.30
CA SER A 146 11.31 8.52 -0.89
C SER A 146 10.02 8.86 -0.17
N VAL A 147 9.10 9.55 -0.86
CA VAL A 147 7.84 10.05 -0.32
C VAL A 147 6.73 9.89 -1.35
N ALA A 148 5.52 9.57 -0.86
CA ALA A 148 4.29 9.72 -1.61
C ALA A 148 3.28 10.54 -0.80
N LEU A 149 2.64 11.51 -1.45
CA LEU A 149 1.55 12.31 -0.89
C LEU A 149 0.23 11.77 -1.43
N ILE A 150 -0.66 11.36 -0.55
CA ILE A 150 -1.88 10.62 -0.88
C ILE A 150 -3.09 11.36 -0.31
N ARG A 151 -4.09 11.62 -1.15
CA ARG A 151 -5.33 12.29 -0.74
C ARG A 151 -6.14 11.39 0.19
N HIS A 152 -6.56 11.95 1.32
CA HIS A 152 -7.46 11.30 2.26
C HIS A 152 -8.91 11.74 2.01
N VAL A 153 -9.89 10.83 2.19
CA VAL A 153 -11.31 11.12 1.92
C VAL A 153 -11.91 12.20 2.82
N SER A 154 -11.35 12.42 4.01
CA SER A 154 -11.79 13.50 4.90
C SER A 154 -11.32 14.89 4.47
N GLY A 155 -10.56 15.01 3.40
CA GLY A 155 -9.82 16.20 2.98
C GLY A 155 -8.40 16.22 3.51
N GLY A 156 -7.52 16.96 2.83
CA GLY A 156 -6.09 16.97 3.12
C GLY A 156 -5.35 15.76 2.56
N ASN A 157 -4.09 15.59 2.94
CA ASN A 157 -3.20 14.58 2.36
C ASN A 157 -2.42 13.84 3.43
N SER A 158 -2.41 12.53 3.35
CA SER A 158 -1.50 11.65 4.09
C SER A 158 -0.12 11.65 3.47
N SER A 159 0.92 11.53 4.30
CA SER A 159 2.31 11.47 3.86
C SER A 159 2.88 10.07 4.14
N LEU A 160 3.30 9.37 3.10
CA LEU A 160 3.95 8.08 3.18
C LEU A 160 5.44 8.22 2.89
N PHE A 161 6.30 7.73 3.79
CA PHE A 161 7.75 7.71 3.63
C PHE A 161 8.24 6.28 3.47
N PHE A 162 9.01 6.03 2.42
CA PHE A 162 9.66 4.74 2.19
C PHE A 162 11.03 4.71 2.86
N LYS A 163 11.25 3.70 3.69
CA LYS A 163 12.48 3.51 4.47
C LYS A 163 13.07 2.13 4.24
N ALA A 164 14.37 1.97 4.49
CA ALA A 164 15.03 0.68 4.46
C ALA A 164 15.82 0.46 5.74
N TYR A 165 15.89 -0.78 6.21
CA TYR A 165 16.62 -1.11 7.45
C TYR A 165 18.12 -0.86 7.28
N GLU A 166 18.68 -1.13 6.10
CA GLU A 166 20.10 -0.85 5.78
C GLU A 166 20.50 0.62 5.93
N MET A 167 19.54 1.55 5.92
CA MET A 167 19.82 2.97 6.14
C MET A 167 20.30 3.28 7.57
N GLY A 168 20.23 2.30 8.46
CA GLY A 168 20.61 2.43 9.85
C GLY A 168 19.53 3.10 10.73
N VAL A 169 19.64 2.85 12.03
CA VAL A 169 18.67 3.27 13.04
C VAL A 169 18.45 4.78 13.09
N GLU A 170 19.47 5.57 12.77
CA GLU A 170 19.40 7.05 12.75
C GLU A 170 18.33 7.59 11.79
N LYS A 171 18.09 6.90 10.67
CA LYS A 171 17.04 7.28 9.70
C LYS A 171 15.64 6.96 10.19
N TRP A 172 15.51 6.19 11.26
CA TRP A 172 14.26 5.85 11.93
C TRP A 172 13.98 6.73 13.16
N GLN A 173 14.83 7.72 13.39
CA GLN A 173 14.64 8.74 14.43
C GLN A 173 13.92 9.99 13.91
N GLY A 174 13.53 10.89 14.83
CA GLY A 174 12.96 12.20 14.52
C GLY A 174 11.44 12.25 14.67
N ARG A 175 10.74 12.39 13.55
CA ARG A 175 9.30 12.66 13.51
C ARG A 175 8.44 11.56 14.15
N SER A 176 7.41 11.96 14.91
CA SER A 176 6.33 11.07 15.34
C SER A 176 5.39 10.75 14.18
N VAL A 177 4.92 9.50 14.12
CA VAL A 177 4.11 8.97 13.01
C VAL A 177 2.88 8.22 13.53
N ASP A 178 1.87 8.09 12.68
CA ASP A 178 0.60 7.47 13.03
C ASP A 178 0.60 5.96 12.74
N CYS A 179 1.29 5.54 11.67
CA CYS A 179 1.29 4.15 11.23
C CYS A 179 2.64 3.77 10.64
N ILE A 180 3.16 2.58 11.01
CA ILE A 180 4.38 2.01 10.43
C ILE A 180 4.10 0.59 9.99
N TRP A 181 4.40 0.30 8.71
CA TRP A 181 4.45 -1.04 8.15
C TRP A 181 5.89 -1.45 7.93
N LEU A 182 6.29 -2.57 8.51
CA LEU A 182 7.59 -3.21 8.37
C LEU A 182 7.42 -4.52 7.62
N ASP A 183 7.95 -4.58 6.39
CA ASP A 183 7.95 -5.80 5.58
C ASP A 183 9.27 -6.54 5.81
N GLU A 184 9.20 -7.82 6.15
CA GLU A 184 10.25 -8.66 6.71
C GLU A 184 10.69 -8.23 8.12
N GLU A 185 11.42 -9.11 8.83
CA GLU A 185 11.86 -8.89 10.20
C GLU A 185 12.90 -7.75 10.29
N PRO A 186 12.60 -6.64 11.00
CA PRO A 186 13.56 -5.56 11.17
C PRO A 186 14.61 -5.89 12.23
N PRO A 187 15.80 -5.28 12.18
CA PRO A 187 16.71 -5.23 13.30
C PRO A 187 16.03 -4.69 14.55
N ARG A 188 16.39 -5.23 15.72
CA ARG A 188 15.74 -4.91 17.01
C ARG A 188 15.75 -3.41 17.34
N ASP A 189 16.86 -2.72 17.06
CA ASP A 189 17.00 -1.29 17.29
C ASP A 189 16.07 -0.47 16.41
N ILE A 190 15.90 -0.84 15.13
CA ILE A 190 14.94 -0.23 14.21
C ILE A 190 13.51 -0.45 14.69
N TYR A 191 13.17 -1.69 15.10
CA TYR A 191 11.85 -1.96 15.66
C TYR A 191 11.56 -1.12 16.89
N SER A 192 12.51 -1.02 17.82
CA SER A 192 12.39 -0.20 19.03
C SER A 192 12.16 1.28 18.69
N GLN A 193 12.87 1.80 17.69
CA GLN A 193 12.66 3.16 17.21
C GLN A 193 11.28 3.32 16.55
N ALA A 194 10.85 2.38 15.71
CA ALA A 194 9.55 2.41 15.09
C ALA A 194 8.43 2.50 16.14
N VAL A 195 8.47 1.67 17.17
CA VAL A 195 7.52 1.72 18.28
C VAL A 195 7.55 3.08 18.96
N THR A 196 8.74 3.59 19.30
CA THR A 196 8.90 4.91 19.96
C THR A 196 8.28 6.05 19.14
N ARG A 197 8.41 6.02 17.79
CA ARG A 197 7.86 7.06 16.90
C ARG A 197 6.33 7.08 16.86
N THR A 198 5.67 6.01 17.25
CA THR A 198 4.21 5.94 17.26
C THR A 198 3.58 6.32 18.59
N LEU A 199 4.35 6.41 19.67
CA LEU A 199 3.82 6.63 21.02
C LEU A 199 3.07 7.97 21.17
N ASP A 200 3.69 9.09 20.74
CA ASP A 200 3.10 10.44 20.91
C ASP A 200 1.76 10.60 20.19
N ARG A 201 1.59 9.86 19.08
CA ARG A 201 0.37 9.91 18.28
C ARG A 201 -0.60 8.77 18.58
N ARG A 202 -0.29 7.95 19.59
CA ARG A 202 -1.02 6.70 19.86
C ARG A 202 -1.17 5.89 18.59
N GLY A 203 -0.11 5.87 17.78
CA GLY A 203 -0.05 5.22 16.48
C GLY A 203 0.08 3.70 16.59
N MET A 204 0.41 3.06 15.48
CA MET A 204 0.53 1.60 15.40
C MET A 204 1.74 1.19 14.56
N VAL A 205 2.28 0.02 14.89
CA VAL A 205 3.32 -0.68 14.12
C VAL A 205 2.81 -2.07 13.78
N TYR A 206 2.94 -2.48 12.55
CA TYR A 206 2.70 -3.88 12.18
C TYR A 206 3.77 -4.40 11.23
N MET A 207 3.98 -5.71 11.29
CA MET A 207 4.99 -6.43 10.52
C MET A 207 4.36 -7.56 9.72
N THR A 208 4.96 -7.86 8.58
CA THR A 208 4.58 -8.94 7.66
C THR A 208 5.83 -9.74 7.27
N PHE A 209 5.99 -11.01 7.75
CA PHE A 209 7.10 -11.89 7.33
C PHE A 209 6.80 -13.39 7.49
#